data_b1701ebb93ffba7aa4cb9c4bae9fc0dc
#
_entry.id   b1701ebb93ffba7aa4cb9c4bae9fc0dc
#
_cell.length_a   1.000
_cell.length_b   1.000
_cell.length_c   1.000
_cell.angle_alpha   90.00
_cell.angle_beta   90.00
_cell.angle_gamma   90.00
#
_symmetry.space_group_name_H-M   'P 1'
#
loop_
_entity.id
_entity.type
_entity.pdbx_description
1 polymer ?
#
loop_
_entity_poly.entity_id
_entity_poly.type
_entity_poly.pdbx_seq_one_letter_code
_entity_poly.pdbx_strand_id
1 'polypeptide(L)'
;MARAFPFVTRDGRKGIVREARSSDARSCLAIVAEASRERPRTLAVLEKELWKPRDWRKHRIPWGPHGVSLVAELGGEVVGHLNAERGRRLVTRHSAEFGITVAARVRDAGVGRALITTLETWAREYGITRMALGVFPGNARAHGLYRSMGYEDEGIERAGMVFPEGDQDVVRMSKRISSVSPEQQAQATGTRGYDESDRPRDGGG
;
A
#
# COMPACT_ATOMS: atom_id res chain seq x y z
N MET A 1 0.79 -21.11 -2.08
CA MET A 1 1.21 -20.45 -3.33
C MET A 1 1.33 -18.95 -3.08
N ALA A 2 2.34 -18.28 -3.67
CA ALA A 2 2.46 -16.83 -3.56
C ALA A 2 1.29 -16.16 -4.31
N ARG A 3 0.64 -15.18 -3.66
CA ARG A 3 -0.45 -14.41 -4.26
C ARG A 3 0.09 -13.56 -5.40
N ALA A 4 -0.53 -13.64 -6.56
CA ALA A 4 -0.21 -12.86 -7.75
C ALA A 4 -1.50 -12.36 -8.40
N PHE A 5 -1.53 -11.06 -8.70
CA PHE A 5 -2.69 -10.38 -9.28
C PHE A 5 -2.30 -9.85 -10.66
N PRO A 6 -2.79 -10.46 -11.74
CA PRO A 6 -2.45 -10.04 -13.09
C PRO A 6 -3.06 -8.67 -13.41
N PHE A 7 -2.35 -7.88 -14.20
CA PHE A 7 -2.88 -6.65 -14.78
C PHE A 7 -2.33 -6.45 -16.20
N VAL A 8 -2.97 -5.56 -16.94
CA VAL A 8 -2.54 -5.14 -18.27
C VAL A 8 -2.33 -3.64 -18.25
N THR A 9 -1.20 -3.19 -18.74
CA THR A 9 -0.91 -1.76 -18.91
C THR A 9 -1.72 -1.17 -20.04
N ARG A 10 -1.82 0.18 -20.09
CA ARG A 10 -2.54 0.88 -21.17
C ARG A 10 -1.96 0.60 -22.56
N ASP A 11 -0.67 0.28 -22.65
CA ASP A 11 0.04 -0.07 -23.88
C ASP A 11 0.04 -1.60 -24.15
N GLY A 12 -0.80 -2.37 -23.42
CA GLY A 12 -1.04 -3.79 -23.68
C GLY A 12 -0.04 -4.76 -23.05
N ARG A 13 0.98 -4.30 -22.31
CA ARG A 13 1.93 -5.21 -21.64
C ARG A 13 1.27 -5.91 -20.45
N LYS A 14 1.53 -7.21 -20.32
CA LYS A 14 1.07 -8.02 -19.18
C LYS A 14 2.03 -7.89 -18.02
N GLY A 15 1.49 -7.67 -16.82
CA GLY A 15 2.23 -7.60 -15.57
C GLY A 15 1.51 -8.33 -14.43
N ILE A 16 2.19 -8.42 -13.31
CA ILE A 16 1.62 -8.96 -12.07
C ILE A 16 1.93 -8.01 -10.91
N VAL A 17 0.97 -7.89 -9.99
CA VAL A 17 1.22 -7.37 -8.64
C VAL A 17 1.33 -8.55 -7.71
N ARG A 18 2.34 -8.59 -6.88
CA ARG A 18 2.58 -9.65 -5.91
C ARG A 18 3.16 -9.12 -4.62
N GLU A 19 3.16 -9.95 -3.59
CA GLU A 19 3.88 -9.66 -2.35
C GLU A 19 5.37 -9.47 -2.63
N ALA A 20 5.96 -8.44 -2.00
CA ALA A 20 7.39 -8.16 -2.12
C ALA A 20 8.23 -9.26 -1.46
N ARG A 21 9.35 -9.62 -2.06
CA ARG A 21 10.33 -10.59 -1.56
C ARG A 21 11.61 -9.88 -1.15
N SER A 22 12.43 -10.52 -0.34
CA SER A 22 13.74 -9.95 0.04
C SER A 22 14.67 -9.73 -1.17
N SER A 23 14.52 -10.53 -2.23
CA SER A 23 15.25 -10.36 -3.50
C SER A 23 14.90 -9.08 -4.26
N ASP A 24 13.72 -8.49 -4.01
CA ASP A 24 13.26 -7.27 -4.68
C ASP A 24 13.93 -6.00 -4.12
N ALA A 25 14.64 -6.12 -3.01
CA ALA A 25 15.21 -5.00 -2.27
C ALA A 25 15.98 -4.00 -3.14
N ARG A 26 16.87 -4.49 -4.01
CA ARG A 26 17.69 -3.63 -4.88
C ARG A 26 16.82 -2.84 -5.86
N SER A 27 15.86 -3.50 -6.50
CA SER A 27 14.96 -2.87 -7.48
C SER A 27 14.04 -1.86 -6.80
N CYS A 28 13.44 -2.19 -5.65
CA CYS A 28 12.61 -1.26 -4.89
C CYS A 28 13.39 -0.03 -4.45
N LEU A 29 14.60 -0.20 -3.90
CA LEU A 29 15.44 0.91 -3.46
C LEU A 29 15.91 1.77 -4.62
N ALA A 30 16.20 1.19 -5.80
CA ALA A 30 16.55 1.95 -7.00
C ALA A 30 15.39 2.86 -7.46
N ILE A 31 14.15 2.34 -7.46
CA ILE A 31 12.94 3.12 -7.81
C ILE A 31 12.73 4.26 -6.80
N VAL A 32 12.89 3.98 -5.50
CA VAL A 32 12.74 5.00 -4.45
C VAL A 32 13.85 6.05 -4.57
N ALA A 33 15.10 5.65 -4.84
CA ALA A 33 16.22 6.56 -5.04
C ALA A 33 16.01 7.48 -6.25
N GLU A 34 15.51 6.95 -7.37
CA GLU A 34 15.15 7.75 -8.54
C GLU A 34 14.10 8.81 -8.16
N ALA A 35 12.99 8.40 -7.52
CA ALA A 35 11.91 9.29 -7.13
C ALA A 35 12.33 10.33 -6.07
N SER A 36 13.27 10.01 -5.16
CA SER A 36 13.76 10.93 -4.14
C SER A 36 14.54 12.13 -4.70
N ARG A 37 15.06 12.01 -5.92
CA ARG A 37 15.80 13.07 -6.64
C ARG A 37 14.90 13.98 -7.46
N GLU A 38 13.65 13.63 -7.66
CA GLU A 38 12.71 14.41 -8.48
C GLU A 38 12.45 15.81 -7.91
N ARG A 39 12.27 16.78 -8.81
CA ARG A 39 11.86 18.14 -8.49
C ARG A 39 10.73 18.57 -9.44
N PRO A 40 9.58 19.08 -8.95
CA PRO A 40 9.25 19.18 -7.53
C PRO A 40 9.20 17.78 -6.87
N ARG A 41 9.35 17.73 -5.55
CA ARG A 41 9.37 16.47 -4.82
C ARG A 41 8.05 15.69 -4.98
N THR A 42 8.20 14.39 -5.16
CA THR A 42 7.08 13.46 -5.26
C THR A 42 7.06 12.43 -4.12
N LEU A 43 8.13 12.35 -3.32
CA LEU A 43 8.32 11.36 -2.27
C LEU A 43 8.89 11.98 -0.99
N ALA A 44 8.35 11.57 0.15
CA ALA A 44 8.73 12.01 1.50
C ALA A 44 9.96 11.22 2.04
N VAL A 45 11.01 11.08 1.24
CA VAL A 45 12.25 10.37 1.61
C VAL A 45 13.45 11.12 1.04
N LEU A 46 14.46 11.33 1.86
CA LEU A 46 15.77 11.82 1.42
C LEU A 46 16.65 10.65 0.98
N GLU A 47 17.47 10.85 -0.06
CA GLU A 47 18.37 9.79 -0.57
C GLU A 47 19.29 9.22 0.53
N LYS A 48 19.77 10.07 1.44
CA LYS A 48 20.61 9.67 2.58
C LYS A 48 19.90 8.78 3.61
N GLU A 49 18.55 8.74 3.60
CA GLU A 49 17.72 7.92 4.50
C GLU A 49 17.37 6.57 3.89
N LEU A 50 17.77 6.31 2.64
CA LEU A 50 17.49 5.04 1.98
C LEU A 50 18.18 3.88 2.71
N TRP A 51 17.43 2.86 2.95
CA TRP A 51 17.94 1.64 3.59
C TRP A 51 18.99 0.95 2.71
N LYS A 52 19.89 0.23 3.36
CA LYS A 52 20.76 -0.71 2.63
C LYS A 52 19.93 -1.94 2.23
N PRO A 53 20.22 -2.58 1.09
CA PRO A 53 19.46 -3.77 0.65
C PRO A 53 19.37 -4.89 1.70
N ARG A 54 20.43 -5.06 2.53
CA ARG A 54 20.46 -6.04 3.63
C ARG A 54 19.42 -5.78 4.73
N ASP A 55 19.01 -4.51 4.90
CA ASP A 55 18.07 -4.12 5.95
C ASP A 55 16.61 -4.16 5.43
N TRP A 56 16.41 -4.25 4.12
CA TRP A 56 15.10 -4.32 3.47
C TRP A 56 14.17 -5.36 4.12
N ARG A 57 14.71 -6.55 4.44
CA ARG A 57 13.92 -7.65 5.03
C ARG A 57 13.28 -7.26 6.36
N LYS A 58 13.88 -6.34 7.12
CA LYS A 58 13.36 -5.84 8.39
C LYS A 58 12.20 -4.86 8.19
N HIS A 59 12.19 -4.19 7.07
CA HIS A 59 11.22 -3.14 6.74
C HIS A 59 10.12 -3.62 5.78
N ARG A 60 10.29 -4.79 5.18
CA ARG A 60 9.25 -5.42 4.37
C ARG A 60 8.14 -5.97 5.28
N ILE A 61 6.91 -5.59 4.98
CA ILE A 61 5.73 -6.03 5.73
C ILE A 61 5.11 -7.20 4.96
N PRO A 62 5.06 -8.43 5.54
CA PRO A 62 4.39 -9.56 4.89
C PRO A 62 2.89 -9.28 4.72
N TRP A 63 2.26 -9.92 3.73
CA TRP A 63 0.82 -9.91 3.60
C TRP A 63 0.17 -10.50 4.85
N GLY A 64 -0.47 -9.66 5.65
CA GLY A 64 -0.99 -10.06 6.94
C GLY A 64 -1.85 -8.99 7.62
N PRO A 65 -2.28 -9.24 8.86
CA PRO A 65 -3.19 -8.35 9.58
C PRO A 65 -2.58 -7.01 9.97
N HIS A 66 -1.27 -6.86 9.88
CA HIS A 66 -0.56 -5.64 10.30
C HIS A 66 -0.18 -4.74 9.13
N GLY A 67 -0.19 -5.25 7.90
CA GLY A 67 0.18 -4.50 6.72
C GLY A 67 0.53 -5.39 5.55
N VAL A 68 1.07 -4.79 4.50
CA VAL A 68 1.50 -5.48 3.28
C VAL A 68 2.57 -4.66 2.55
N SER A 69 3.54 -5.36 1.95
CA SER A 69 4.45 -4.79 0.95
C SER A 69 4.21 -5.48 -0.39
N LEU A 70 3.91 -4.68 -1.42
CA LEU A 70 3.61 -5.13 -2.77
C LEU A 70 4.66 -4.64 -3.76
N VAL A 71 4.88 -5.41 -4.82
CA VAL A 71 5.62 -4.98 -6.00
C VAL A 71 4.79 -5.22 -7.25
N ALA A 72 4.92 -4.33 -8.23
CA ALA A 72 4.45 -4.54 -9.58
C ALA A 72 5.62 -4.97 -10.47
N GLU A 73 5.41 -6.03 -11.25
CA GLU A 73 6.41 -6.62 -12.13
C GLU A 73 5.90 -6.59 -13.58
N LEU A 74 6.75 -6.13 -14.50
CA LEU A 74 6.53 -6.14 -15.94
C LEU A 74 7.72 -6.82 -16.61
N GLY A 75 7.47 -7.88 -17.39
CA GLY A 75 8.54 -8.58 -18.09
C GLY A 75 9.65 -9.14 -17.20
N GLY A 76 9.34 -9.52 -15.95
CA GLY A 76 10.31 -9.99 -14.96
C GLY A 76 11.03 -8.89 -14.19
N GLU A 77 10.79 -7.62 -14.49
CA GLU A 77 11.38 -6.48 -13.77
C GLU A 77 10.40 -5.87 -12.77
N VAL A 78 10.86 -5.58 -11.55
CA VAL A 78 10.10 -4.78 -10.58
C VAL A 78 10.09 -3.31 -11.03
N VAL A 79 8.89 -2.79 -11.25
CA VAL A 79 8.66 -1.43 -11.78
C VAL A 79 7.86 -0.53 -10.84
N GLY A 80 7.38 -1.07 -9.74
CA GLY A 80 6.64 -0.30 -8.73
C GLY A 80 6.65 -1.02 -7.40
N HIS A 81 6.53 -0.25 -6.33
CA HIS A 81 6.54 -0.71 -4.96
C HIS A 81 5.49 0.06 -4.14
N LEU A 82 4.80 -0.65 -3.26
CA LEU A 82 3.80 -0.10 -2.34
C LEU A 82 3.95 -0.76 -0.98
N ASN A 83 3.95 0.06 0.09
CA ASN A 83 3.82 -0.42 1.47
C ASN A 83 2.54 0.14 2.08
N ALA A 84 1.88 -0.68 2.90
CA ALA A 84 0.78 -0.23 3.74
C ALA A 84 0.91 -0.77 5.14
N GLU A 85 0.60 0.07 6.13
CA GLU A 85 0.60 -0.29 7.55
C GLU A 85 -0.77 -0.02 8.15
N ARG A 86 -1.25 -0.99 8.91
CA ARG A 86 -2.49 -0.89 9.67
C ARG A 86 -2.26 -0.19 10.99
N GLY A 87 -3.21 0.62 11.44
CA GLY A 87 -3.19 1.20 12.78
C GLY A 87 -3.12 0.14 13.88
N ARG A 88 -2.20 0.31 14.83
CA ARG A 88 -1.89 -0.70 15.85
C ARG A 88 -2.82 -0.70 17.05
N ARG A 89 -3.50 0.43 17.33
CA ARG A 89 -4.43 0.55 18.45
C ARG A 89 -5.82 0.08 18.05
N LEU A 90 -6.60 -0.42 19.01
CA LEU A 90 -7.98 -0.87 18.77
C LEU A 90 -8.82 0.19 18.03
N VAL A 91 -8.68 1.46 18.41
CA VAL A 91 -9.41 2.60 17.82
C VAL A 91 -8.90 3.00 16.43
N THR A 92 -7.72 2.55 15.99
CA THR A 92 -7.13 2.86 14.67
C THR A 92 -7.03 1.64 13.74
N ARG A 93 -7.27 0.42 14.25
CA ARG A 93 -7.09 -0.82 13.45
C ARG A 93 -8.04 -0.96 12.26
N HIS A 94 -9.06 -0.12 12.17
CA HIS A 94 -9.97 -0.05 11.03
C HIS A 94 -9.36 0.75 9.85
N SER A 95 -8.24 1.41 10.07
CA SER A 95 -7.56 2.26 9.09
C SER A 95 -6.17 1.74 8.78
N ALA A 96 -5.72 1.96 7.54
CA ALA A 96 -4.34 1.76 7.13
C ALA A 96 -3.86 2.96 6.31
N GLU A 97 -2.56 3.23 6.38
CA GLU A 97 -1.89 4.25 5.57
C GLU A 97 -0.91 3.58 4.62
N PHE A 98 -0.77 4.13 3.41
CA PHE A 98 0.13 3.56 2.40
C PHE A 98 0.95 4.61 1.67
N GLY A 99 2.12 4.16 1.19
CA GLY A 99 2.97 4.87 0.26
C GLY A 99 3.23 4.04 -0.99
N ILE A 100 3.34 4.70 -2.13
CA ILE A 100 3.55 4.05 -3.43
C ILE A 100 4.62 4.80 -4.24
N THR A 101 5.45 4.03 -4.93
CA THR A 101 6.45 4.57 -5.85
C THR A 101 6.44 3.73 -7.13
N VAL A 102 6.42 4.39 -8.29
CA VAL A 102 6.43 3.76 -9.61
C VAL A 102 7.58 4.35 -10.42
N ALA A 103 8.39 3.48 -11.04
CA ALA A 103 9.51 3.87 -11.89
C ALA A 103 9.05 4.83 -12.99
N ALA A 104 9.81 5.91 -13.24
CA ALA A 104 9.41 6.99 -14.15
C ALA A 104 9.05 6.47 -15.55
N ARG A 105 9.79 5.49 -16.06
CA ARG A 105 9.62 4.89 -17.39
C ARG A 105 8.29 4.17 -17.65
N VAL A 106 7.52 3.88 -16.58
CA VAL A 106 6.23 3.16 -16.68
C VAL A 106 5.09 3.91 -16.00
N ARG A 107 5.29 5.17 -15.67
CA ARG A 107 4.20 6.04 -15.18
C ARG A 107 3.13 6.19 -16.25
N ASP A 108 1.93 6.49 -15.81
CA ASP A 108 0.72 6.64 -16.65
C ASP A 108 0.31 5.37 -17.42
N ALA A 109 1.07 4.26 -17.30
CA ALA A 109 0.75 2.97 -17.89
C ALA A 109 -0.26 2.12 -17.09
N GLY A 110 -0.77 2.61 -15.95
CA GLY A 110 -1.73 1.88 -15.12
C GLY A 110 -1.13 1.08 -13.97
N VAL A 111 0.20 1.04 -13.81
CA VAL A 111 0.92 0.31 -12.74
C VAL A 111 0.48 0.75 -11.35
N GLY A 112 0.40 2.06 -11.09
CA GLY A 112 -0.04 2.59 -9.80
C GLY A 112 -1.47 2.17 -9.45
N ARG A 113 -2.38 2.17 -10.43
CA ARG A 113 -3.76 1.69 -10.26
C ARG A 113 -3.79 0.22 -9.88
N ALA A 114 -3.00 -0.62 -10.55
CA ALA A 114 -2.93 -2.06 -10.27
C ALA A 114 -2.45 -2.33 -8.83
N LEU A 115 -1.42 -1.61 -8.37
CA LEU A 115 -0.91 -1.70 -7.00
C LEU A 115 -1.99 -1.32 -5.98
N ILE A 116 -2.68 -0.20 -6.18
CA ILE A 116 -3.73 0.27 -5.25
C ILE A 116 -4.94 -0.67 -5.26
N THR A 117 -5.36 -1.19 -6.42
CA THR A 117 -6.46 -2.18 -6.51
C THR A 117 -6.13 -3.45 -5.72
N THR A 118 -4.88 -3.93 -5.81
CA THR A 118 -4.42 -5.09 -5.02
C THR A 118 -4.38 -4.76 -3.53
N LEU A 119 -3.94 -3.56 -3.17
CA LEU A 119 -3.99 -3.08 -1.78
C LEU A 119 -5.41 -3.05 -1.22
N GLU A 120 -6.38 -2.57 -2.00
CA GLU A 120 -7.80 -2.56 -1.58
C GLU A 120 -8.36 -3.98 -1.38
N THR A 121 -7.84 -4.98 -2.13
CA THR A 121 -8.18 -6.39 -1.90
C THR A 121 -7.65 -6.88 -0.55
N TRP A 122 -6.39 -6.54 -0.22
CA TRP A 122 -5.84 -6.78 1.11
C TRP A 122 -6.65 -6.08 2.21
N ALA A 123 -7.03 -4.82 2.01
CA ALA A 123 -7.81 -4.07 2.99
C ALA A 123 -9.15 -4.76 3.30
N ARG A 124 -9.87 -5.23 2.28
CA ARG A 124 -11.14 -5.97 2.46
C ARG A 124 -10.94 -7.28 3.21
N GLU A 125 -9.89 -8.04 2.87
CA GLU A 125 -9.58 -9.32 3.54
C GLU A 125 -9.36 -9.17 5.04
N TYR A 126 -8.73 -8.07 5.47
CA TYR A 126 -8.43 -7.84 6.89
C TYR A 126 -9.40 -6.87 7.58
N GLY A 127 -10.55 -6.58 6.98
CA GLY A 127 -11.59 -5.73 7.57
C GLY A 127 -11.15 -4.28 7.79
N ILE A 128 -10.27 -3.78 6.94
CA ILE A 128 -9.86 -2.38 6.95
C ILE A 128 -10.90 -1.59 6.15
N THR A 129 -11.50 -0.61 6.80
CA THR A 129 -12.60 0.19 6.22
C THR A 129 -12.18 1.59 5.81
N ARG A 130 -10.93 1.99 6.08
CA ARG A 130 -10.38 3.28 5.68
C ARG A 130 -8.93 3.13 5.21
N MET A 131 -8.67 3.56 3.99
CA MET A 131 -7.32 3.70 3.44
C MET A 131 -6.95 5.18 3.36
N ALA A 132 -5.77 5.53 3.86
CA ALA A 132 -5.28 6.91 3.91
C ALA A 132 -3.91 7.04 3.26
N LEU A 133 -3.59 8.23 2.82
CA LEU A 133 -2.30 8.60 2.25
C LEU A 133 -2.00 10.10 2.42
N GLY A 134 -0.73 10.46 2.25
CA GLY A 134 -0.31 11.84 2.04
C GLY A 134 0.25 12.03 0.64
N VAL A 135 -0.03 13.17 0.01
CA VAL A 135 0.51 13.53 -1.30
C VAL A 135 0.94 15.00 -1.29
N PHE A 136 2.08 15.31 -1.93
CA PHE A 136 2.52 16.70 -2.06
C PHE A 136 1.65 17.45 -3.06
N PRO A 137 1.29 18.72 -2.81
CA PRO A 137 0.47 19.53 -3.73
C PRO A 137 1.03 19.59 -5.16
N GLY A 138 2.36 19.58 -5.30
CA GLY A 138 3.03 19.58 -6.60
C GLY A 138 2.97 18.25 -7.37
N ASN A 139 2.53 17.16 -6.74
CA ASN A 139 2.41 15.84 -7.38
C ASN A 139 1.01 15.63 -7.99
N ALA A 140 0.65 16.46 -8.96
CA ALA A 140 -0.67 16.44 -9.62
C ALA A 140 -1.01 15.07 -10.24
N ARG A 141 0.00 14.33 -10.73
CA ARG A 141 -0.17 13.00 -11.29
C ARG A 141 -0.70 12.00 -10.25
N ALA A 142 -0.04 11.92 -9.10
CA ALA A 142 -0.47 11.01 -8.03
C ALA A 142 -1.84 11.43 -7.46
N HIS A 143 -2.05 12.73 -7.23
CA HIS A 143 -3.31 13.28 -6.77
C HIS A 143 -4.48 12.93 -7.71
N GLY A 144 -4.28 13.11 -9.04
CA GLY A 144 -5.27 12.72 -10.06
C GLY A 144 -5.55 11.22 -10.08
N LEU A 145 -4.52 10.38 -9.88
CA LEU A 145 -4.70 8.92 -9.76
C LEU A 145 -5.56 8.58 -8.55
N TYR A 146 -5.26 9.12 -7.38
CA TYR A 146 -6.02 8.84 -6.15
C TYR A 146 -7.48 9.28 -6.27
N ARG A 147 -7.74 10.50 -6.76
CA ARG A 147 -9.10 10.98 -7.04
C ARG A 147 -9.86 10.06 -8.00
N SER A 148 -9.22 9.61 -9.09
CA SER A 148 -9.83 8.70 -10.07
C SER A 148 -10.12 7.30 -9.51
N MET A 149 -9.59 6.98 -8.33
CA MET A 149 -9.85 5.74 -7.59
C MET A 149 -10.80 5.94 -6.39
N GLY A 150 -11.37 7.15 -6.23
CA GLY A 150 -12.35 7.46 -5.19
C GLY A 150 -11.73 7.85 -3.85
N TYR A 151 -10.47 8.28 -3.82
CA TYR A 151 -9.89 8.95 -2.66
C TYR A 151 -10.29 10.42 -2.67
N GLU A 152 -10.63 10.95 -1.51
CA GLU A 152 -11.07 12.31 -1.29
C GLU A 152 -10.07 13.08 -0.43
N ASP A 153 -9.94 14.40 -0.68
CA ASP A 153 -9.10 15.28 0.11
C ASP A 153 -9.75 15.50 1.49
N GLU A 154 -9.00 15.29 2.57
CA GLU A 154 -9.45 15.53 3.94
C GLU A 154 -8.93 16.86 4.50
N GLY A 155 -7.89 17.40 3.92
CA GLY A 155 -7.28 18.65 4.34
C GLY A 155 -5.81 18.76 3.98
N ILE A 156 -5.20 19.87 4.39
CA ILE A 156 -3.78 20.18 4.15
C ILE A 156 -3.06 20.28 5.49
N GLU A 157 -2.06 19.43 5.67
CA GLU A 157 -1.09 19.50 6.75
C GLU A 157 0.00 20.52 6.34
N ARG A 158 -0.03 21.71 6.95
CA ARG A 158 0.92 22.78 6.65
C ARG A 158 2.29 22.42 7.19
N ALA A 159 3.34 22.64 6.38
CA ALA A 159 4.72 22.27 6.72
C ALA A 159 4.84 20.84 7.25
N GLY A 160 4.03 19.92 6.73
CA GLY A 160 3.97 18.53 7.18
C GLY A 160 5.26 17.76 6.96
N MET A 161 6.15 18.22 6.06
CA MET A 161 7.48 17.66 5.83
C MET A 161 8.50 18.80 5.71
N VAL A 162 9.67 18.62 6.32
CA VAL A 162 10.78 19.57 6.26
C VAL A 162 11.94 18.96 5.46
N PHE A 163 12.32 19.61 4.38
CA PHE A 163 13.44 19.21 3.53
C PHE A 163 14.57 20.25 3.59
N PRO A 164 15.80 19.92 3.18
CA PRO A 164 16.89 20.88 3.14
C PRO A 164 16.58 22.14 2.29
N GLU A 165 15.72 22.01 1.29
CA GLU A 165 15.29 23.08 0.40
C GLU A 165 14.05 23.86 0.89
N GLY A 166 13.45 23.48 2.00
CA GLY A 166 12.31 24.14 2.62
C GLY A 166 11.15 23.20 2.96
N ASP A 167 10.14 23.76 3.61
CA ASP A 167 8.96 23.05 4.08
C ASP A 167 8.05 22.66 2.92
N GLN A 168 7.38 21.53 3.07
CA GLN A 168 6.37 21.03 2.13
C GLN A 168 5.07 20.76 2.85
N ASP A 169 3.99 21.30 2.31
CA ASP A 169 2.63 20.92 2.72
C ASP A 169 2.32 19.50 2.25
N VAL A 170 1.43 18.81 2.97
CA VAL A 170 0.94 17.48 2.60
C VAL A 170 -0.58 17.53 2.50
N VAL A 171 -1.13 17.19 1.35
CA VAL A 171 -2.56 16.93 1.19
C VAL A 171 -2.85 15.55 1.75
N ARG A 172 -3.68 15.48 2.78
CA ARG A 172 -4.16 14.21 3.34
C ARG A 172 -5.37 13.76 2.54
N MET A 173 -5.35 12.49 2.11
CA MET A 173 -6.46 11.89 1.36
C MET A 173 -6.87 10.58 1.98
N SER A 174 -8.15 10.23 1.86
CA SER A 174 -8.62 8.90 2.24
C SER A 174 -9.74 8.38 1.35
N LYS A 175 -9.97 7.07 1.47
CA LYS A 175 -11.09 6.36 0.85
C LYS A 175 -11.71 5.40 1.85
N ARG A 176 -13.03 5.37 1.92
CA ARG A 176 -13.74 4.30 2.61
C ARG A 176 -13.77 3.05 1.75
N ILE A 177 -13.35 1.94 2.34
CA ILE A 177 -13.39 0.62 1.72
C ILE A 177 -14.63 -0.09 2.26
N SER A 178 -15.55 -0.42 1.38
CA SER A 178 -16.73 -1.23 1.76
C SER A 178 -16.24 -2.60 2.26
N SER A 179 -16.60 -2.94 3.48
CA SER A 179 -16.39 -4.29 4.00
C SER A 179 -17.21 -5.27 3.16
N VAL A 180 -16.62 -6.38 2.79
CA VAL A 180 -17.40 -7.54 2.32
C VAL A 180 -18.27 -7.94 3.51
N SER A 181 -19.58 -8.13 3.30
CA SER A 181 -20.46 -8.55 4.40
C SER A 181 -19.98 -9.88 5.01
N PRO A 182 -20.19 -10.13 6.31
CA PRO A 182 -19.76 -11.38 6.96
C PRO A 182 -20.19 -12.64 6.21
N GLU A 183 -21.35 -12.61 5.56
CA GLU A 183 -21.89 -13.70 4.74
C GLU A 183 -21.05 -13.96 3.47
N GLN A 184 -20.51 -12.92 2.86
CA GLN A 184 -19.63 -13.02 1.68
C GLN A 184 -18.20 -13.46 2.07
N GLN A 185 -17.74 -13.15 3.28
CA GLN A 185 -16.47 -13.63 3.81
C GLN A 185 -16.52 -15.13 4.14
N ALA A 186 -17.61 -15.62 4.73
CA ALA A 186 -17.81 -17.03 5.04
C ALA A 186 -17.82 -17.89 3.76
N GLN A 187 -18.41 -17.41 2.68
CA GLN A 187 -18.44 -18.11 1.38
C GLN A 187 -17.05 -18.12 0.69
N ALA A 188 -16.23 -17.11 0.89
CA ALA A 188 -14.91 -17.01 0.27
C ALA A 188 -13.82 -17.84 0.98
N THR A 189 -13.98 -18.12 2.29
CA THR A 189 -12.95 -18.78 3.11
C THR A 189 -13.21 -20.25 3.38
N GLY A 190 -14.40 -20.78 3.08
CA GLY A 190 -14.74 -22.21 3.27
C GLY A 190 -14.52 -22.73 4.70
N THR A 191 -14.47 -21.85 5.70
CA THR A 191 -14.11 -22.21 7.08
C THR A 191 -15.38 -22.37 7.91
N ARG A 192 -15.56 -23.57 8.48
CA ARG A 192 -16.62 -23.93 9.43
C ARG A 192 -16.73 -22.89 10.53
N GLY A 193 -17.97 -22.51 10.84
CA GLY A 193 -18.29 -21.64 11.96
C GLY A 193 -17.70 -22.17 13.27
N TYR A 194 -17.25 -21.26 14.09
CA TYR A 194 -16.85 -21.53 15.49
C TYR A 194 -18.11 -22.01 16.22
N ASP A 195 -18.14 -23.29 16.61
CA ASP A 195 -19.22 -23.88 17.41
C ASP A 195 -19.09 -23.38 18.84
N GLU A 196 -20.12 -22.73 19.32
CA GLU A 196 -20.22 -22.17 20.67
C GLU A 196 -20.26 -23.26 21.76
N SER A 197 -20.26 -24.55 21.38
CA SER A 197 -20.27 -25.71 22.27
C SER A 197 -18.89 -26.02 22.91
N ASP A 198 -17.82 -25.37 22.51
CA ASP A 198 -16.45 -25.63 22.98
C ASP A 198 -15.97 -24.67 24.08
N ARG A 199 -16.90 -24.09 24.85
CA ARG A 199 -16.54 -23.33 26.05
C ARG A 199 -16.12 -24.32 27.16
N PRO A 200 -14.90 -24.18 27.71
CA PRO A 200 -14.55 -24.92 28.91
C PRO A 200 -15.54 -24.57 30.03
N ARG A 201 -16.18 -25.57 30.60
CA ARG A 201 -17.02 -25.41 31.79
C ARG A 201 -16.09 -25.04 32.93
N ASP A 202 -16.23 -23.85 33.47
CA ASP A 202 -15.59 -23.46 34.71
C ASP A 202 -16.07 -24.43 35.81
N GLY A 203 -15.15 -25.26 36.25
CA GLY A 203 -15.32 -26.15 37.39
C GLY A 203 -15.33 -25.31 38.65
N GLY A 204 -16.49 -25.15 39.25
CA GLY A 204 -16.58 -24.64 40.61
C GLY A 204 -16.05 -25.67 41.61
N GLY A 205 -15.31 -25.17 42.57
CA GLY A 205 -14.78 -25.82 43.75
C GLY A 205 -14.19 -24.77 44.67
#